data_0ff6c4ec8f0691ed481f2eb9a5bd86e8
#
_entry.id   0ff6c4ec8f0691ed481f2eb9a5bd86e8
#
_cell.length_a   1.000
_cell.length_b   1.000
_cell.length_c   1.000
_cell.angle_alpha   90.00
_cell.angle_beta   90.00
_cell.angle_gamma   90.00
#
_symmetry.space_group_name_H-M   'P 1'
#
loop_
_entity.id
_entity.type
_entity.pdbx_description
1 polymer ?
#
loop_
_entity_poly.entity_id
_entity_poly.type
_entity_poly.pdbx_seq_one_letter_code
_entity_poly.pdbx_strand_id
1 'polypeptide(L)'
;CGETTLLIGGGIGVPPMYSLAKRLLAAGKTPAAILGFNTASEIFYKEEFEALGIETILATADGSAGIKGFVTDALPEAFDTFCACGPMPMLRALCARTKKPGFLSLEARMGCGFGACMGCTIETAHGPKRVCKEGPVFRKEELIW
;
A
#
# COMPACT_ATOMS: atom_id res chain seq x y z
N CYS A 1 0.94 -16.60 -18.10
CA CYS A 1 1.58 -15.83 -17.02
C CYS A 1 0.48 -15.22 -16.20
N GLY A 2 0.41 -15.54 -14.92
CA GLY A 2 -0.54 -14.92 -14.01
C GLY A 2 -0.17 -13.46 -13.75
N GLU A 3 -1.17 -12.62 -13.48
CA GLU A 3 -0.99 -11.21 -13.13
C GLU A 3 -0.22 -11.09 -11.80
N THR A 4 0.94 -10.44 -11.83
CA THR A 4 1.77 -10.23 -10.65
C THR A 4 1.30 -9.00 -9.88
N THR A 5 0.76 -9.23 -8.68
CA THR A 5 0.32 -8.18 -7.78
C THR A 5 1.42 -7.82 -6.79
N LEU A 6 1.83 -6.55 -6.76
CA LEU A 6 2.79 -6.03 -5.80
C LEU A 6 2.05 -5.41 -4.60
N LEU A 7 2.34 -5.90 -3.40
CA LEU A 7 1.81 -5.40 -2.14
C LEU A 7 2.81 -4.42 -1.53
N ILE A 8 2.38 -3.20 -1.23
CA ILE A 8 3.27 -2.16 -0.71
C ILE A 8 2.71 -1.65 0.61
N GLY A 9 3.42 -1.94 1.69
CA GLY A 9 3.05 -1.52 3.04
C GLY A 9 4.05 -0.52 3.62
N GLY A 10 3.57 0.60 4.16
CA GLY A 10 4.41 1.56 4.88
C GLY A 10 4.01 1.65 6.34
N GLY A 11 4.90 1.30 7.27
CA GLY A 11 4.63 1.34 8.71
C GLY A 11 3.34 0.59 9.07
N ILE A 12 2.37 1.30 9.65
CA ILE A 12 1.06 0.73 10.04
C ILE A 12 0.23 0.18 8.87
N GLY A 13 0.60 0.51 7.62
CA GLY A 13 -0.03 -0.05 6.41
C GLY A 13 0.40 -1.49 6.09
N VAL A 14 1.40 -2.04 6.78
CA VAL A 14 1.88 -3.42 6.56
C VAL A 14 0.86 -4.49 6.93
N PRO A 15 0.17 -4.46 8.09
CA PRO A 15 -0.82 -5.48 8.46
C PRO A 15 -1.98 -5.66 7.46
N PRO A 16 -2.59 -4.60 6.90
CA PRO A 16 -3.59 -4.76 5.85
C PRO A 16 -3.04 -5.48 4.61
N MET A 17 -1.80 -5.21 4.22
CA MET A 17 -1.14 -5.88 3.10
C MET A 17 -0.89 -7.36 3.40
N TYR A 18 -0.52 -7.71 4.63
CA TYR A 18 -0.40 -9.11 5.06
C TYR A 18 -1.73 -9.87 4.97
N SER A 19 -2.82 -9.24 5.41
CA SER A 19 -4.15 -9.83 5.28
C SER A 19 -4.54 -10.05 3.81
N LEU A 20 -4.24 -9.10 2.93
CA LEU A 20 -4.48 -9.22 1.49
C LEU A 20 -3.60 -10.30 0.86
N ALA A 21 -2.34 -10.41 1.27
CA ALA A 21 -1.40 -11.45 0.82
C ALA A 21 -1.96 -12.85 1.01
N LYS A 22 -2.47 -13.15 2.21
CA LYS A 22 -3.11 -14.45 2.50
C LYS A 22 -4.31 -14.74 1.59
N ARG A 23 -5.12 -13.73 1.32
CA ARG A 23 -6.29 -13.88 0.43
C ARG A 23 -5.88 -14.13 -1.02
N LEU A 24 -4.83 -13.44 -1.50
CA LEU A 24 -4.31 -13.64 -2.85
C LEU A 24 -3.72 -15.03 -3.03
N LEU A 25 -2.94 -15.51 -2.06
CA LEU A 25 -2.40 -16.87 -2.06
C LEU A 25 -3.52 -17.92 -2.04
N ALA A 26 -4.55 -17.75 -1.22
CA ALA A 26 -5.72 -18.63 -1.19
C ALA A 26 -6.49 -18.65 -2.53
N ALA A 27 -6.40 -17.56 -3.29
CA ALA A 27 -6.97 -17.44 -4.64
C ALA A 27 -6.01 -17.97 -5.76
N GLY A 28 -4.90 -18.60 -5.38
CA GLY A 28 -3.92 -19.15 -6.32
C GLY A 28 -3.04 -18.10 -7.01
N LYS A 29 -2.97 -16.88 -6.48
CA LYS A 29 -2.09 -15.82 -6.99
C LYS A 29 -0.77 -15.79 -6.22
N THR A 30 0.28 -15.31 -6.86
CA THR A 30 1.63 -15.19 -6.28
C THR A 30 1.99 -13.71 -6.15
N PRO A 31 1.62 -13.03 -5.05
CA PRO A 31 2.01 -11.64 -4.82
C PRO A 31 3.49 -11.54 -4.43
N ALA A 32 4.09 -10.36 -4.68
CA ALA A 32 5.34 -9.93 -4.06
C ALA A 32 5.05 -8.79 -3.09
N ALA A 33 5.94 -8.51 -2.14
CA ALA A 33 5.75 -7.47 -1.15
C ALA A 33 6.94 -6.52 -1.03
N ILE A 34 6.65 -5.24 -0.79
CA ILE A 34 7.62 -4.23 -0.35
C ILE A 34 7.13 -3.66 0.98
N LEU A 35 7.98 -3.73 1.99
CA LEU A 35 7.70 -3.22 3.33
C LEU A 35 8.63 -2.04 3.62
N GLY A 36 8.04 -0.87 3.91
CA GLY A 36 8.76 0.36 4.19
C GLY A 36 8.65 0.78 5.65
N PHE A 37 9.79 1.13 6.26
CA PHE A 37 9.89 1.63 7.63
C PHE A 37 10.89 2.79 7.72
N ASN A 38 10.91 3.52 8.84
CA ASN A 38 11.92 4.56 9.04
C ASN A 38 13.26 3.94 9.43
N THR A 39 13.24 2.98 10.35
CA THR A 39 14.43 2.34 10.91
C THR A 39 14.23 0.83 11.07
N ALA A 40 15.33 0.11 11.27
CA ALA A 40 15.30 -1.34 11.52
C ALA A 40 14.51 -1.72 12.77
N SER A 41 14.49 -0.87 13.80
CA SER A 41 13.75 -1.13 15.05
C SER A 41 12.23 -1.09 14.90
N GLU A 42 11.72 -0.52 13.82
CA GLU A 42 10.29 -0.44 13.51
C GLU A 42 9.78 -1.62 12.68
N ILE A 43 10.66 -2.52 12.24
CA ILE A 43 10.31 -3.62 11.35
C ILE A 43 9.43 -4.63 12.08
N PHE A 44 8.33 -4.99 11.45
CA PHE A 44 7.44 -6.06 11.87
C PHE A 44 6.78 -6.72 10.65
N TYR A 45 6.26 -7.92 10.79
CA TYR A 45 5.63 -8.74 9.75
C TYR A 45 6.54 -9.21 8.60
N LYS A 46 7.84 -8.90 8.59
CA LYS A 46 8.75 -9.36 7.53
C LYS A 46 8.81 -10.89 7.49
N GLU A 47 9.06 -11.51 8.63
CA GLU A 47 9.18 -12.96 8.76
C GLU A 47 7.86 -13.68 8.43
N GLU A 48 6.72 -13.06 8.76
CA GLU A 48 5.40 -13.59 8.45
C GLU A 48 5.13 -13.60 6.93
N PHE A 49 5.54 -12.57 6.19
CA PHE A 49 5.46 -12.56 4.73
C PHE A 49 6.36 -13.63 4.11
N GLU A 50 7.59 -13.76 4.60
CA GLU A 50 8.56 -14.77 4.14
C GLU A 50 8.05 -16.19 4.45
N ALA A 51 7.43 -16.41 5.60
CA ALA A 51 6.81 -17.70 5.96
C ALA A 51 5.64 -18.09 5.05
N LEU A 52 4.99 -17.12 4.40
CA LEU A 52 3.98 -17.37 3.36
C LEU A 52 4.61 -17.71 1.98
N GLY A 53 5.93 -17.70 1.87
CA GLY A 53 6.63 -17.92 0.60
C GLY A 53 6.55 -16.72 -0.35
N ILE A 54 6.28 -15.52 0.17
CA ILE A 54 6.19 -14.28 -0.60
C ILE A 54 7.56 -13.63 -0.70
N GLU A 55 8.00 -13.31 -1.92
CA GLU A 55 9.18 -12.50 -2.13
C GLU A 55 8.97 -11.13 -1.47
N THR A 56 9.80 -10.81 -0.47
CA THR A 56 9.63 -9.63 0.38
C THR A 56 10.86 -8.74 0.32
N ILE A 57 10.69 -7.53 -0.19
CA ILE A 57 11.72 -6.50 -0.23
C ILE A 57 11.50 -5.56 0.96
N LEU A 58 12.56 -5.24 1.68
CA LEU A 58 12.55 -4.33 2.80
C LEU A 58 13.26 -3.03 2.43
N ALA A 59 12.65 -1.89 2.77
CA ALA A 59 13.26 -0.57 2.64
C ALA A 59 13.19 0.17 3.98
N THR A 60 14.31 0.79 4.37
CA THR A 60 14.36 1.68 5.55
C THR A 60 14.92 3.04 5.17
N ALA A 61 14.27 4.11 5.63
CA ALA A 61 14.63 5.46 5.27
C ALA A 61 16.08 5.80 5.67
N ASP A 62 16.53 5.33 6.85
CA ASP A 62 17.89 5.52 7.35
C ASP A 62 18.91 4.52 6.77
N GLY A 63 18.47 3.45 6.11
CA GLY A 63 19.33 2.40 5.58
C GLY A 63 19.84 1.42 6.62
N SER A 64 19.23 1.35 7.80
CA SER A 64 19.61 0.43 8.87
C SER A 64 19.27 -1.04 8.57
N ALA A 65 18.36 -1.30 7.62
CA ALA A 65 18.06 -2.64 7.11
C ALA A 65 17.48 -2.58 5.70
N GLY A 66 17.77 -3.59 4.88
CA GLY A 66 17.29 -3.68 3.52
C GLY A 66 17.83 -2.58 2.60
N ILE A 67 17.00 -2.10 1.68
CA ILE A 67 17.34 -1.00 0.76
C ILE A 67 17.24 0.32 1.52
N LYS A 68 18.28 1.15 1.41
CA LYS A 68 18.25 2.52 1.95
C LYS A 68 17.35 3.40 1.09
N GLY A 69 16.32 3.95 1.68
CA GLY A 69 15.38 4.85 1.01
C GLY A 69 13.92 4.49 1.30
N PHE A 70 13.07 4.86 0.37
CA PHE A 70 11.63 4.66 0.46
C PHE A 70 11.18 3.46 -0.39
N VAL A 71 9.94 3.02 -0.21
CA VAL A 71 9.35 1.94 -1.01
C VAL A 71 9.39 2.20 -2.52
N THR A 72 9.42 3.48 -2.93
CA THR A 72 9.56 3.90 -4.32
C THR A 72 10.93 3.58 -4.93
N ASP A 73 11.96 3.49 -4.09
CA ASP A 73 13.32 3.15 -4.51
C ASP A 73 13.50 1.63 -4.66
N ALA A 74 12.60 0.87 -4.03
CA ALA A 74 12.59 -0.58 -4.04
C ALA A 74 11.64 -1.19 -5.11
N LEU A 75 10.98 -0.36 -5.93
CA LEU A 75 10.03 -0.85 -6.92
C LEU A 75 10.73 -1.72 -7.98
N PRO A 76 10.29 -2.98 -8.18
CA PRO A 76 10.80 -3.84 -9.25
C PRO A 76 10.32 -3.32 -10.61
N GLU A 77 11.05 -3.70 -11.67
CA GLU A 77 10.66 -3.33 -13.03
C GLU A 77 9.41 -4.10 -13.51
N ALA A 78 9.24 -5.33 -13.04
CA ALA A 78 8.19 -6.24 -13.50
C ALA A 78 7.12 -6.46 -12.44
N PHE A 79 5.98 -5.83 -12.63
CA PHE A 79 4.70 -6.13 -11.95
C PHE A 79 3.54 -5.59 -12.80
N ASP A 80 2.36 -6.13 -12.64
CA ASP A 80 1.19 -5.75 -13.45
C ASP A 80 0.30 -4.75 -12.74
N THR A 81 0.07 -4.94 -11.45
CA THR A 81 -0.75 -4.08 -10.60
C THR A 81 -0.16 -3.99 -9.19
N PHE A 82 -0.55 -2.98 -8.44
CA PHE A 82 -0.14 -2.87 -7.04
C PHE A 82 -1.30 -2.55 -6.11
N CYS A 83 -1.14 -2.95 -4.84
CA CYS A 83 -2.00 -2.53 -3.73
C CYS A 83 -1.12 -1.89 -2.66
N ALA A 84 -1.47 -0.69 -2.24
CA ALA A 84 -0.65 0.05 -1.28
C ALA A 84 -1.46 0.55 -0.09
N CYS A 85 -0.86 0.50 1.09
CA CYS A 85 -1.36 1.08 2.32
C CYS A 85 -0.21 1.70 3.12
N GLY A 86 -0.40 2.91 3.62
CA GLY A 86 0.60 3.63 4.40
C GLY A 86 0.40 5.15 4.37
N PRO A 87 1.41 5.92 4.81
CA PRO A 87 1.30 7.37 4.89
C PRO A 87 0.99 8.02 3.54
N MET A 88 0.18 9.08 3.56
CA MET A 88 -0.22 9.82 2.35
C MET A 88 0.95 10.28 1.46
N PRO A 89 2.08 10.78 2.01
CA PRO A 89 3.25 11.12 1.18
C PRO A 89 3.80 9.92 0.40
N MET A 90 3.83 8.72 1.01
CA MET A 90 4.24 7.48 0.34
C MET A 90 3.31 7.13 -0.82
N LEU A 91 1.99 7.19 -0.59
CA LEU A 91 0.99 6.88 -1.61
C LEU A 91 1.07 7.84 -2.80
N ARG A 92 1.25 9.15 -2.54
CA ARG A 92 1.50 10.17 -3.57
C ARG A 92 2.75 9.87 -4.38
N ALA A 93 3.86 9.57 -3.71
CA ALA A 93 5.12 9.25 -4.36
C ALA A 93 5.00 8.00 -5.26
N LEU A 94 4.30 6.95 -4.80
CA LEU A 94 4.01 5.77 -5.61
C LEU A 94 3.21 6.11 -6.87
N CYS A 95 2.16 6.92 -6.74
CA CYS A 95 1.34 7.35 -7.87
C CYS A 95 2.14 8.13 -8.91
N ALA A 96 3.08 8.97 -8.48
CA ALA A 96 3.96 9.72 -9.37
C ALA A 96 5.03 8.83 -10.03
N ARG A 97 5.51 7.80 -9.32
CA ARG A 97 6.64 6.97 -9.74
C ARG A 97 6.27 5.90 -10.74
N THR A 98 5.08 5.31 -10.65
CA THR A 98 4.66 4.22 -11.56
C THR A 98 3.39 4.58 -12.33
N LYS A 99 3.34 4.16 -13.60
CA LYS A 99 2.14 4.26 -14.47
C LYS A 99 1.26 3.03 -14.37
N LYS A 100 1.66 1.99 -13.64
CA LYS A 100 0.87 0.77 -13.46
C LYS A 100 -0.44 1.07 -12.73
N PRO A 101 -1.52 0.33 -13.04
CA PRO A 101 -2.77 0.43 -12.29
C PRO A 101 -2.56 -0.01 -10.84
N GLY A 102 -3.30 0.56 -9.93
CA GLY A 102 -3.15 0.21 -8.52
C GLY A 102 -4.36 0.58 -7.68
N PHE A 103 -4.38 0.02 -6.48
CA PHE A 103 -5.36 0.28 -5.44
C PHE A 103 -4.65 0.84 -4.20
N LEU A 104 -5.19 1.91 -3.66
CA LEU A 104 -4.61 2.58 -2.50
C LEU A 104 -5.63 2.63 -1.37
N SER A 105 -5.22 2.13 -0.21
CA SER A 105 -6.00 2.27 1.03
C SER A 105 -5.62 3.58 1.68
N LEU A 106 -6.56 4.52 1.71
CA LEU A 106 -6.35 5.85 2.25
C LEU A 106 -6.73 5.90 3.73
N GLU A 107 -6.01 6.71 4.47
CA GLU A 107 -6.34 7.10 5.84
C GLU A 107 -6.80 8.56 5.86
N ALA A 108 -7.83 8.84 6.65
CA ALA A 108 -8.29 10.20 6.90
C ALA A 108 -8.75 10.34 8.35
N ARG A 109 -8.70 11.55 8.86
CA ARG A 109 -9.31 11.84 10.16
C ARG A 109 -10.82 11.67 10.05
N MET A 110 -11.35 10.75 10.84
CA MET A 110 -12.77 10.41 10.82
C MET A 110 -13.44 10.88 12.11
N GLY A 111 -14.51 11.66 11.97
CA GLY A 111 -15.36 12.01 13.11
C GLY A 111 -16.41 10.94 13.37
N CYS A 112 -17.30 10.70 12.39
CA CYS A 112 -18.41 9.76 12.57
C CYS A 112 -18.11 8.32 12.12
N GLY A 113 -17.23 8.12 11.14
CA GLY A 113 -16.88 6.80 10.59
C GLY A 113 -17.95 6.15 9.68
N PHE A 114 -19.13 6.76 9.51
CA PHE A 114 -20.25 6.20 8.72
C PHE A 114 -20.78 7.15 7.62
N GLY A 115 -20.11 8.28 7.39
CA GLY A 115 -20.37 9.16 6.26
C GLY A 115 -21.33 10.33 6.51
N ALA A 116 -21.72 10.63 7.76
CA ALA A 116 -22.63 11.74 8.06
C ALA A 116 -21.92 13.10 8.18
N CYS A 117 -20.73 13.16 8.83
CA CYS A 117 -20.08 14.42 9.15
C CYS A 117 -19.26 15.03 7.99
N MET A 118 -19.03 14.30 6.92
CA MET A 118 -18.22 14.71 5.75
C MET A 118 -16.74 15.01 6.03
N GLY A 119 -16.26 14.82 7.27
CA GLY A 119 -14.91 15.20 7.71
C GLY A 119 -13.76 14.45 7.05
N CYS A 120 -14.02 13.25 6.50
CA CYS A 120 -13.03 12.46 5.77
C CYS A 120 -13.19 12.56 4.24
N THR A 121 -13.80 13.63 3.73
CA THR A 121 -14.00 13.83 2.30
C THR A 121 -12.68 14.13 1.60
N ILE A 122 -12.48 13.48 0.47
CA ILE A 122 -11.39 13.70 -0.47
C ILE A 122 -11.96 14.04 -1.84
N GLU A 123 -11.19 14.80 -2.64
CA GLU A 123 -11.53 15.04 -4.04
C GLU A 123 -11.06 13.87 -4.89
N THR A 124 -11.94 13.44 -5.80
CA THR A 124 -11.62 12.40 -6.79
C THR A 124 -12.02 12.84 -8.19
N ALA A 125 -11.54 12.14 -9.21
CA ALA A 125 -11.90 12.39 -10.61
C ALA A 125 -13.43 12.27 -10.88
N HIS A 126 -14.16 11.67 -9.94
CA HIS A 126 -15.61 11.47 -10.00
C HIS A 126 -16.37 12.30 -8.95
N GLY A 127 -15.76 13.39 -8.46
CA GLY A 127 -16.29 14.25 -7.42
C GLY A 127 -15.88 13.82 -6.00
N PRO A 128 -16.37 14.52 -4.97
CA PRO A 128 -15.99 14.27 -3.58
C PRO A 128 -16.48 12.89 -3.09
N LYS A 129 -15.61 12.17 -2.42
CA LYS A 129 -15.89 10.87 -1.79
C LYS A 129 -15.41 10.86 -0.33
N ARG A 130 -16.12 10.17 0.53
CA ARG A 130 -15.76 10.01 1.94
C ARG A 130 -14.98 8.73 2.12
N VAL A 131 -13.78 8.82 2.70
CA VAL A 131 -12.93 7.65 2.93
C VAL A 131 -13.62 6.59 3.80
N CYS A 132 -14.42 7.00 4.79
CA CYS A 132 -15.14 6.07 5.67
C CYS A 132 -16.33 5.34 5.03
N LYS A 133 -16.86 5.84 3.92
CA LYS A 133 -18.09 5.29 3.31
C LYS A 133 -17.87 4.75 1.91
N GLU A 134 -17.28 5.54 1.03
CA GLU A 134 -16.99 5.18 -0.36
C GLU A 134 -15.62 4.46 -0.50
N GLY A 135 -14.71 4.62 0.50
CA GLY A 135 -13.42 3.95 0.61
C GLY A 135 -13.42 2.81 1.65
N PRO A 136 -12.29 2.54 2.31
CA PRO A 136 -11.02 3.29 2.26
C PRO A 136 -10.17 3.03 1.00
N VAL A 137 -10.51 2.04 0.18
CA VAL A 137 -9.73 1.64 -0.98
C VAL A 137 -10.26 2.33 -2.24
N PHE A 138 -9.37 3.00 -2.93
CA PHE A 138 -9.64 3.70 -4.18
C PHE A 138 -8.69 3.23 -5.27
N ARG A 139 -9.13 3.29 -6.53
CA ARG A 139 -8.23 3.11 -7.67
C ARG A 139 -7.32 4.32 -7.78
N LYS A 140 -6.07 4.09 -8.19
CA LYS A 140 -5.09 5.14 -8.42
C LYS A 140 -5.62 6.25 -9.34
N GLU A 141 -6.32 5.85 -10.40
CA GLU A 141 -6.85 6.74 -11.43
C GLU A 141 -8.01 7.63 -10.95
N GLU A 142 -8.63 7.27 -9.82
CA GLU A 142 -9.69 8.09 -9.22
C GLU A 142 -9.14 9.23 -8.37
N LEU A 143 -7.89 9.13 -7.91
CA LEU A 143 -7.32 10.06 -6.93
C LEU A 143 -6.74 11.30 -7.61
N ILE A 144 -7.08 12.46 -7.06
CA ILE A 144 -6.50 13.76 -7.38
C ILE A 144 -5.58 14.15 -6.22
N TRP A 145 -4.29 14.40 -6.54
CA TRP A 145 -3.25 14.65 -5.52
C TRP A 145 -2.86 16.12 -5.44
#